data_d969d4f69e983dc5863620f6ecbf5e84
#
_entry.id   d969d4f69e983dc5863620f6ecbf5e84
#
_cell.length_a   1.000
_cell.length_b   1.000
_cell.length_c   1.000
_cell.angle_alpha   90.00
_cell.angle_beta   90.00
_cell.angle_gamma   90.00
#
_symmetry.space_group_name_H-M   'P 1'
#
loop_
_entity.id
_entity.type
_entity.pdbx_description
1 polymer ?
#
loop_
_entity_poly.entity_id
_entity_poly.type
_entity_poly.pdbx_seq_one_letter_code
_entity_poly.pdbx_strand_id
1 'polypeptide(L)'
;VLDKMQEEMANGYFERLIQTTLLDNTHAAVITLAPEPGLGDRKDEALKEELATYKASLSDEEVAALVEQTQQLLERQTTPDKEEDLAKLPKLSIEDIDREVKPLPLTVEASEGKPTFLHYEDFTAGISYVKYYFDLSGVKTEDIPVVAFLTEVLGEVGTANFTDEALSTEIDFYTGGIGTNATVITESVADNLYYPKFTVSGKALSEYQPQLLSLIEEVVHRSNLDDVEKIKELLLNVKADLEMNFNYGSHVAALRRLESYYYEGAKYLQSLEGIDYYDFICDVVAGFDEDPQAFIDRLKAVLETILTTDQLVATFVGSKEDFDHFKQVSEDFFKHLGNHKVEKQAFTNPVEVLNEGFKTAQEINYVAKGYNQTLLGVPVNGMNLFLKSVLGLDYLWNTVRVQGGAYGGMSVITDKGDVAGLSYRDPNIVETLERYDGQVEYLENFNLSEAEFEKNLIGTFSTIDRPLSAAQKGAVAFTRYFTHLTQEKVQQFRDEILAVTPEKVRAYAPTMKAIMDQNAFVVIGNDTKIENHKDIFKNIRNLTK
;
A
#
# COMPACT_ATOMS: atom_id res chain seq x y z
N VAL A 1 -23.11 4.26 -29.42
CA VAL A 1 -21.77 3.73 -29.77
C VAL A 1 -21.79 2.22 -29.62
N LEU A 2 -22.21 1.66 -28.48
CA LEU A 2 -22.22 0.21 -28.21
C LEU A 2 -23.08 -0.56 -29.23
N ASP A 3 -24.32 -0.10 -29.51
CA ASP A 3 -25.22 -0.75 -30.48
C ASP A 3 -24.57 -0.85 -31.86
N LYS A 4 -23.91 0.23 -32.31
CA LYS A 4 -23.17 0.24 -33.56
C LYS A 4 -21.98 -0.74 -33.55
N MET A 5 -21.25 -0.83 -32.44
CA MET A 5 -20.14 -1.78 -32.30
C MET A 5 -20.65 -3.21 -32.36
N GLN A 6 -21.76 -3.54 -31.68
CA GLN A 6 -22.37 -4.87 -31.74
C GLN A 6 -22.79 -5.26 -33.18
N GLU A 7 -23.40 -4.32 -33.91
CA GLU A 7 -23.78 -4.55 -35.30
C GLU A 7 -22.56 -4.78 -36.21
N GLU A 8 -21.48 -4.01 -36.00
CA GLU A 8 -20.26 -4.12 -36.81
C GLU A 8 -19.36 -5.31 -36.42
N MET A 9 -19.46 -5.83 -35.16
CA MET A 9 -18.76 -7.05 -34.74
C MET A 9 -19.11 -8.25 -35.66
N ALA A 10 -20.40 -8.46 -35.94
CA ALA A 10 -20.86 -9.53 -36.82
C ALA A 10 -20.28 -9.44 -38.26
N ASN A 11 -19.73 -8.29 -38.63
CA ASN A 11 -19.14 -8.02 -39.95
C ASN A 11 -17.60 -7.95 -39.90
N GLY A 12 -16.95 -8.49 -38.87
CA GLY A 12 -15.49 -8.54 -38.74
C GLY A 12 -14.85 -7.17 -38.51
N TYR A 13 -15.45 -6.31 -37.69
CA TYR A 13 -14.92 -4.98 -37.41
C TYR A 13 -13.57 -5.05 -36.69
N PHE A 14 -13.44 -5.89 -35.69
CA PHE A 14 -12.21 -5.99 -34.90
C PHE A 14 -11.07 -6.64 -35.69
N GLU A 15 -11.38 -7.65 -36.49
CA GLU A 15 -10.40 -8.29 -37.38
C GLU A 15 -9.85 -7.28 -38.40
N ARG A 16 -10.72 -6.44 -38.99
CA ARG A 16 -10.27 -5.39 -39.90
C ARG A 16 -9.45 -4.32 -39.17
N LEU A 17 -9.85 -3.98 -37.95
CA LEU A 17 -9.11 -3.00 -37.11
C LEU A 17 -7.70 -3.51 -36.81
N ILE A 18 -7.57 -4.76 -36.40
CA ILE A 18 -6.27 -5.41 -36.16
C ILE A 18 -5.45 -5.42 -37.47
N GLN A 19 -6.05 -5.86 -38.57
CA GLN A 19 -5.36 -5.92 -39.85
C GLN A 19 -4.83 -4.55 -40.26
N THR A 20 -5.71 -3.54 -40.29
CA THR A 20 -5.35 -2.21 -40.85
C THR A 20 -4.51 -1.36 -39.89
N THR A 21 -4.72 -1.49 -38.59
CA THR A 21 -4.07 -0.61 -37.59
C THR A 21 -2.77 -1.19 -37.04
N LEU A 22 -2.68 -2.52 -36.93
CA LEU A 22 -1.51 -3.19 -36.35
C LEU A 22 -0.69 -3.91 -37.42
N LEU A 23 -1.30 -4.81 -38.21
CA LEU A 23 -0.55 -5.69 -39.12
C LEU A 23 -0.09 -5.00 -40.39
N ASP A 24 -0.96 -4.20 -41.03
CA ASP A 24 -0.64 -3.47 -42.26
C ASP A 24 0.06 -2.12 -41.98
N ASN A 25 0.19 -1.76 -40.71
CA ASN A 25 0.83 -0.52 -40.30
C ASN A 25 2.35 -0.61 -40.45
N THR A 26 2.89 0.13 -41.41
CA THR A 26 4.32 0.22 -41.67
C THR A 26 5.04 1.24 -40.75
N HIS A 27 4.29 2.02 -39.97
CA HIS A 27 4.84 3.01 -39.04
C HIS A 27 5.21 2.34 -37.70
N ALA A 28 6.24 1.50 -37.76
CA ALA A 28 6.74 0.74 -36.61
C ALA A 28 8.26 0.91 -36.46
N ALA A 29 8.72 0.90 -35.24
CA ALA A 29 10.16 0.92 -34.92
C ALA A 29 10.44 -0.10 -33.82
N VAL A 30 11.57 -0.80 -33.94
CA VAL A 30 12.12 -1.63 -32.87
C VAL A 30 13.34 -0.92 -32.30
N ILE A 31 13.30 -0.63 -31.00
CA ILE A 31 14.39 0.03 -30.29
C ILE A 31 14.95 -0.96 -29.27
N THR A 32 16.26 -1.22 -29.37
CA THR A 32 16.97 -2.04 -28.40
C THR A 32 17.75 -1.13 -27.46
N LEU A 33 17.40 -1.15 -26.18
CA LEU A 33 18.19 -0.51 -25.13
C LEU A 33 19.17 -1.53 -24.55
N ALA A 34 20.48 -1.25 -24.72
CA ALA A 34 21.53 -2.03 -24.09
C ALA A 34 22.07 -1.28 -22.85
N PRO A 35 22.28 -1.95 -21.71
CA PRO A 35 22.92 -1.31 -20.56
C PRO A 35 24.37 -0.95 -20.88
N GLU A 36 24.78 0.25 -20.47
CA GLU A 36 26.15 0.75 -20.63
C GLU A 36 26.68 1.22 -19.28
N PRO A 37 27.47 0.40 -18.59
CA PRO A 37 28.10 0.79 -17.32
C PRO A 37 28.94 2.08 -17.44
N GLY A 38 28.80 3.00 -16.48
CA GLY A 38 29.51 4.27 -16.45
C GLY A 38 28.98 5.34 -17.42
N LEU A 39 27.81 5.13 -18.08
CA LEU A 39 27.20 6.14 -18.94
C LEU A 39 26.79 7.39 -18.14
N GLY A 40 26.29 7.22 -16.91
CA GLY A 40 25.93 8.30 -16.00
C GLY A 40 27.13 9.19 -15.71
N ASP A 41 28.21 8.60 -15.22
CA ASP A 41 29.44 9.35 -14.88
C ASP A 41 30.00 10.12 -16.07
N ARG A 42 29.98 9.52 -17.26
CA ARG A 42 30.44 10.21 -18.49
C ARG A 42 29.54 11.38 -18.88
N LYS A 43 28.22 11.25 -18.71
CA LYS A 43 27.28 12.34 -18.96
C LYS A 43 27.46 13.48 -17.97
N ASP A 44 27.68 13.17 -16.71
CA ASP A 44 27.91 14.16 -15.66
C ASP A 44 29.23 14.91 -15.88
N GLU A 45 30.29 14.21 -16.27
CA GLU A 45 31.58 14.85 -16.60
C GLU A 45 31.45 15.74 -17.84
N ALA A 46 30.79 15.25 -18.90
CA ALA A 46 30.51 16.04 -20.10
C ALA A 46 29.68 17.29 -19.78
N LEU A 47 28.66 17.18 -18.92
CA LEU A 47 27.86 18.32 -18.47
C LEU A 47 28.70 19.34 -17.67
N LYS A 48 29.57 18.86 -16.78
CA LYS A 48 30.51 19.74 -16.03
C LYS A 48 31.43 20.52 -16.97
N GLU A 49 32.01 19.86 -17.98
CA GLU A 49 32.87 20.50 -18.98
C GLU A 49 32.09 21.52 -19.81
N GLU A 50 30.87 21.18 -20.23
CA GLU A 50 29.97 22.08 -20.96
C GLU A 50 29.65 23.34 -20.14
N LEU A 51 29.21 23.16 -18.88
CA LEU A 51 28.90 24.26 -17.97
C LEU A 51 30.14 25.12 -17.63
N ALA A 52 31.30 24.51 -17.46
CA ALA A 52 32.54 25.22 -17.22
C ALA A 52 32.93 26.08 -18.45
N THR A 53 32.79 25.53 -19.66
CA THR A 53 33.03 26.22 -20.92
C THR A 53 32.05 27.38 -21.11
N TYR A 54 30.75 27.13 -20.84
CA TYR A 54 29.72 28.18 -20.89
C TYR A 54 30.03 29.29 -19.90
N LYS A 55 30.34 28.97 -18.65
CA LYS A 55 30.71 29.96 -17.64
C LYS A 55 31.94 30.78 -18.05
N ALA A 56 32.96 30.16 -18.64
CA ALA A 56 34.15 30.84 -19.12
C ALA A 56 33.89 31.74 -20.33
N SER A 57 32.80 31.54 -21.07
CA SER A 57 32.41 32.39 -22.21
C SER A 57 31.61 33.62 -21.81
N LEU A 58 31.10 33.69 -20.57
CA LEU A 58 30.31 34.81 -20.08
C LEU A 58 31.21 35.98 -19.63
N SER A 59 30.77 37.19 -19.88
CA SER A 59 31.35 38.39 -19.29
C SER A 59 30.98 38.52 -17.81
N ASP A 60 31.71 39.34 -17.06
CA ASP A 60 31.38 39.61 -15.65
C ASP A 60 29.98 40.21 -15.48
N GLU A 61 29.53 41.03 -16.45
CA GLU A 61 28.18 41.59 -16.45
C GLU A 61 27.11 40.50 -16.67
N GLU A 62 27.34 39.54 -17.56
CA GLU A 62 26.40 38.43 -17.81
C GLU A 62 26.33 37.48 -16.60
N VAL A 63 27.45 37.22 -15.95
CA VAL A 63 27.47 36.44 -14.70
C VAL A 63 26.69 37.16 -13.59
N ALA A 64 26.89 38.47 -13.44
CA ALA A 64 26.17 39.28 -12.47
C ALA A 64 24.65 39.27 -12.73
N ALA A 65 24.25 39.36 -14.00
CA ALA A 65 22.84 39.30 -14.41
C ALA A 65 22.20 37.94 -14.09
N LEU A 66 22.92 36.83 -14.30
CA LEU A 66 22.45 35.49 -13.93
C LEU A 66 22.29 35.32 -12.39
N VAL A 67 23.23 35.88 -11.62
CA VAL A 67 23.15 35.88 -10.14
C VAL A 67 21.94 36.70 -9.69
N GLU A 68 21.72 37.88 -10.23
CA GLU A 68 20.56 38.72 -9.92
C GLU A 68 19.23 38.02 -10.28
N GLN A 69 19.15 37.43 -11.47
CA GLN A 69 17.98 36.68 -11.92
C GLN A 69 17.68 35.51 -10.96
N THR A 70 18.71 34.79 -10.53
CA THR A 70 18.55 33.66 -9.57
C THR A 70 18.09 34.18 -8.21
N GLN A 71 18.62 35.29 -7.73
CA GLN A 71 18.17 35.90 -6.47
C GLN A 71 16.73 36.37 -6.56
N GLN A 72 16.30 36.99 -7.65
CA GLN A 72 14.91 37.39 -7.88
C GLN A 72 13.97 36.19 -7.95
N LEU A 73 14.42 35.07 -8.54
CA LEU A 73 13.64 33.82 -8.55
C LEU A 73 13.46 33.26 -7.15
N LEU A 74 14.54 33.21 -6.36
CA LEU A 74 14.50 32.76 -4.98
C LEU A 74 13.59 33.65 -4.10
N GLU A 75 13.70 34.97 -4.26
CA GLU A 75 12.86 35.95 -3.57
C GLU A 75 11.36 35.72 -3.92
N ARG A 76 11.08 35.56 -5.24
CA ARG A 76 9.71 35.27 -5.69
C ARG A 76 9.14 33.95 -5.12
N GLN A 77 9.98 32.90 -5.01
CA GLN A 77 9.59 31.61 -4.47
C GLN A 77 9.32 31.65 -2.95
N THR A 78 9.99 32.56 -2.24
CA THR A 78 9.87 32.69 -0.79
C THR A 78 8.92 33.79 -0.33
N THR A 79 8.55 34.72 -1.25
CA THR A 79 7.65 35.83 -0.94
C THR A 79 6.19 35.29 -0.87
N PRO A 80 5.50 35.45 0.25
CA PRO A 80 4.08 35.06 0.37
C PRO A 80 3.20 35.83 -0.62
N ASP A 81 2.14 35.17 -1.09
CA ASP A 81 1.12 35.83 -1.91
C ASP A 81 0.45 36.95 -1.12
N LYS A 82 -0.01 37.99 -1.84
CA LYS A 82 -0.69 39.13 -1.23
C LYS A 82 -2.03 38.69 -0.65
N GLU A 83 -2.37 39.19 0.52
CA GLU A 83 -3.67 38.91 1.18
C GLU A 83 -4.88 39.23 0.29
N GLU A 84 -4.78 40.30 -0.55
CA GLU A 84 -5.81 40.69 -1.52
C GLU A 84 -6.07 39.62 -2.59
N ASP A 85 -5.03 38.88 -2.97
CA ASP A 85 -5.12 37.80 -3.98
C ASP A 85 -5.60 36.51 -3.34
N LEU A 86 -5.15 36.20 -2.13
CA LEU A 86 -5.65 35.06 -1.33
C LEU A 86 -7.13 35.22 -0.97
N ALA A 87 -7.60 36.44 -0.74
CA ALA A 87 -9.01 36.73 -0.44
C ALA A 87 -9.97 36.45 -1.63
N LYS A 88 -9.46 36.37 -2.87
CA LYS A 88 -10.25 36.04 -4.07
C LYS A 88 -10.53 34.54 -4.21
N LEU A 89 -9.77 33.70 -3.52
CA LEU A 89 -9.96 32.26 -3.56
C LEU A 89 -11.19 31.87 -2.72
N PRO A 90 -12.07 30.97 -3.21
CA PRO A 90 -13.15 30.45 -2.40
C PRO A 90 -12.57 29.70 -1.20
N LYS A 91 -13.08 29.96 -0.01
CA LYS A 91 -12.63 29.33 1.23
C LYS A 91 -13.81 28.58 1.85
N LEU A 92 -13.55 27.40 2.36
CA LEU A 92 -14.43 26.74 3.31
C LEU A 92 -14.13 27.27 4.71
N SER A 93 -15.13 27.26 5.57
CA SER A 93 -14.99 27.52 6.99
C SER A 93 -15.17 26.23 7.79
N ILE A 94 -14.74 26.23 9.04
CA ILE A 94 -14.96 25.07 9.93
C ILE A 94 -16.46 24.81 10.17
N GLU A 95 -17.32 25.81 9.95
CA GLU A 95 -18.77 25.68 10.06
C GLU A 95 -19.38 24.85 8.92
N ASP A 96 -18.69 24.74 7.78
CA ASP A 96 -19.10 23.92 6.64
C ASP A 96 -18.82 22.41 6.87
N ILE A 97 -18.13 22.05 7.95
CA ILE A 97 -17.77 20.66 8.26
C ILE A 97 -18.90 19.99 9.05
N ASP A 98 -19.41 18.89 8.51
CA ASP A 98 -20.35 18.03 9.22
C ASP A 98 -19.76 17.59 10.57
N ARG A 99 -20.46 17.87 11.67
CA ARG A 99 -20.00 17.48 13.01
C ARG A 99 -20.26 16.02 13.31
N GLU A 100 -21.25 15.42 12.69
CA GLU A 100 -21.66 14.04 12.92
C GLU A 100 -21.09 13.10 11.86
N VAL A 101 -20.60 11.96 12.31
CA VAL A 101 -20.15 10.87 11.42
C VAL A 101 -21.36 10.10 10.93
N LYS A 102 -21.53 10.02 9.60
CA LYS A 102 -22.58 9.19 9.00
C LYS A 102 -22.36 7.71 9.36
N PRO A 103 -23.39 7.03 9.86
CA PRO A 103 -23.29 5.63 10.22
C PRO A 103 -23.11 4.75 8.97
N LEU A 104 -22.37 3.66 9.14
CA LEU A 104 -22.25 2.58 8.16
C LEU A 104 -22.89 1.32 8.75
N PRO A 105 -24.23 1.18 8.66
CA PRO A 105 -24.95 0.08 9.28
C PRO A 105 -24.54 -1.25 8.64
N LEU A 106 -24.21 -2.23 9.48
CA LEU A 106 -23.77 -3.55 9.06
C LEU A 106 -24.73 -4.61 9.63
N THR A 107 -25.29 -5.44 8.76
CA THR A 107 -26.01 -6.63 9.17
C THR A 107 -25.01 -7.77 9.40
N VAL A 108 -25.09 -8.39 10.58
CA VAL A 108 -24.23 -9.51 10.97
C VAL A 108 -25.11 -10.73 11.22
N GLU A 109 -24.89 -11.79 10.45
CA GLU A 109 -25.55 -13.09 10.64
C GLU A 109 -24.48 -14.12 11.06
N ALA A 110 -24.36 -14.35 12.35
CA ALA A 110 -23.43 -15.32 12.94
C ALA A 110 -24.21 -16.47 13.59
N SER A 111 -23.75 -17.69 13.39
CA SER A 111 -24.26 -18.90 14.02
C SER A 111 -23.10 -19.80 14.40
N GLU A 112 -23.21 -20.47 15.57
CA GLU A 112 -22.16 -21.36 16.06
C GLU A 112 -21.84 -22.48 15.05
N GLY A 113 -20.56 -22.62 14.71
CA GLY A 113 -20.08 -23.66 13.81
C GLY A 113 -20.39 -23.42 12.32
N LYS A 114 -20.85 -22.20 11.96
CA LYS A 114 -21.11 -21.80 10.56
C LYS A 114 -20.31 -20.55 10.21
N PRO A 115 -20.02 -20.33 8.90
CA PRO A 115 -19.48 -19.07 8.45
C PRO A 115 -20.33 -17.87 8.88
N THR A 116 -19.66 -16.77 9.23
CA THR A 116 -20.35 -15.51 9.53
C THR A 116 -20.60 -14.74 8.26
N PHE A 117 -21.82 -14.25 8.06
CA PHE A 117 -22.14 -13.35 6.97
C PHE A 117 -22.19 -11.89 7.45
N LEU A 118 -21.56 -11.01 6.68
CA LEU A 118 -21.63 -9.56 6.86
C LEU A 118 -22.24 -8.93 5.61
N HIS A 119 -23.29 -8.14 5.80
CA HIS A 119 -23.95 -7.44 4.70
C HIS A 119 -23.97 -5.94 4.93
N TYR A 120 -23.41 -5.20 3.98
CA TYR A 120 -23.56 -3.75 3.87
C TYR A 120 -24.52 -3.45 2.72
N GLU A 121 -25.73 -2.99 3.08
CA GLU A 121 -26.76 -2.66 2.10
C GLU A 121 -26.53 -1.24 1.54
N ASP A 122 -26.34 -1.15 0.22
CA ASP A 122 -26.25 0.13 -0.50
C ASP A 122 -26.67 -0.08 -1.96
N PHE A 123 -26.95 1.01 -2.65
CA PHE A 123 -27.25 0.97 -4.08
C PHE A 123 -25.99 0.72 -4.91
N THR A 124 -25.96 -0.41 -5.58
CA THR A 124 -24.82 -0.88 -6.40
C THR A 124 -25.13 -0.99 -7.89
N ALA A 125 -26.29 -0.48 -8.32
CA ALA A 125 -26.77 -0.59 -9.72
C ALA A 125 -26.77 -2.04 -10.26
N GLY A 126 -27.14 -3.02 -9.42
CA GLY A 126 -27.21 -4.44 -9.79
C GLY A 126 -25.85 -5.13 -9.83
N ILE A 127 -24.83 -4.58 -9.20
CA ILE A 127 -23.53 -5.24 -9.03
C ILE A 127 -23.46 -5.82 -7.62
N SER A 128 -23.13 -7.10 -7.53
CA SER A 128 -22.84 -7.81 -6.29
C SER A 128 -21.34 -7.81 -6.03
N TYR A 129 -20.91 -7.33 -4.86
CA TYR A 129 -19.52 -7.39 -4.42
C TYR A 129 -19.41 -8.42 -3.31
N VAL A 130 -18.59 -9.45 -3.51
CA VAL A 130 -18.39 -10.55 -2.57
C VAL A 130 -16.94 -10.64 -2.13
N LYS A 131 -16.71 -11.00 -0.86
CA LYS A 131 -15.37 -11.32 -0.37
C LYS A 131 -15.46 -12.32 0.77
N TYR A 132 -14.65 -13.35 0.69
CA TYR A 132 -14.45 -14.36 1.74
C TYR A 132 -13.15 -14.07 2.46
N TYR A 133 -13.16 -14.14 3.79
CA TYR A 133 -11.99 -13.96 4.65
C TYR A 133 -11.74 -15.27 5.40
N PHE A 134 -10.71 -15.98 5.00
CA PHE A 134 -10.21 -17.18 5.68
C PHE A 134 -9.17 -16.78 6.71
N ASP A 135 -9.17 -17.46 7.86
CA ASP A 135 -8.24 -17.18 8.95
C ASP A 135 -6.86 -17.81 8.69
N LEU A 136 -5.81 -17.02 8.79
CA LEU A 136 -4.44 -17.47 8.61
C LEU A 136 -3.71 -17.77 9.91
N SER A 137 -4.36 -17.63 11.06
CA SER A 137 -3.71 -17.88 12.35
C SER A 137 -3.28 -19.34 12.55
N GLY A 138 -3.82 -20.27 11.76
CA GLY A 138 -3.40 -21.68 11.72
C GLY A 138 -2.17 -21.96 10.86
N VAL A 139 -1.69 -20.99 10.10
CA VAL A 139 -0.51 -21.15 9.25
C VAL A 139 0.77 -20.96 10.08
N LYS A 140 1.74 -21.86 9.91
CA LYS A 140 3.03 -21.75 10.59
C LYS A 140 3.84 -20.58 10.06
N THR A 141 4.71 -20.01 10.90
CA THR A 141 5.54 -18.85 10.52
C THR A 141 6.36 -19.07 9.25
N GLU A 142 6.94 -20.25 9.07
CA GLU A 142 7.71 -20.61 7.89
C GLU A 142 6.88 -20.71 6.60
N ASP A 143 5.55 -20.93 6.72
CA ASP A 143 4.64 -21.09 5.58
C ASP A 143 3.90 -19.80 5.20
N ILE A 144 4.06 -18.71 5.96
CA ILE A 144 3.44 -17.41 5.63
C ILE A 144 3.81 -16.92 4.23
N PRO A 145 5.09 -16.97 3.78
CA PRO A 145 5.45 -16.56 2.42
C PRO A 145 4.85 -17.46 1.33
N VAL A 146 4.54 -18.73 1.66
CA VAL A 146 3.86 -19.65 0.74
C VAL A 146 2.42 -19.18 0.49
N VAL A 147 1.73 -18.64 1.54
CA VAL A 147 0.41 -18.02 1.37
C VAL A 147 0.47 -16.84 0.39
N ALA A 148 1.50 -16.01 0.48
CA ALA A 148 1.69 -14.90 -0.45
C ALA A 148 1.85 -15.42 -1.89
N PHE A 149 2.68 -16.43 -2.10
CA PHE A 149 2.85 -17.00 -3.44
C PHE A 149 1.57 -17.67 -3.95
N LEU A 150 0.75 -18.30 -3.09
CA LEU A 150 -0.56 -18.81 -3.48
C LEU A 150 -1.48 -17.72 -4.04
N THR A 151 -1.38 -16.47 -3.56
CA THR A 151 -2.18 -15.37 -4.13
C THR A 151 -1.77 -14.99 -5.55
N GLU A 152 -0.56 -15.31 -5.96
CA GLU A 152 -0.05 -15.08 -7.32
C GLU A 152 -0.33 -16.27 -8.26
N VAL A 153 -0.58 -17.46 -7.69
CA VAL A 153 -0.80 -18.68 -8.47
C VAL A 153 -2.28 -18.90 -8.77
N LEU A 154 -3.15 -18.64 -7.77
CA LEU A 154 -4.58 -18.91 -7.88
C LEU A 154 -5.25 -17.96 -8.88
N GLY A 155 -5.78 -18.53 -9.96
CA GLY A 155 -6.35 -17.79 -11.09
C GLY A 155 -5.40 -17.66 -12.30
N GLU A 156 -4.10 -17.93 -12.12
CA GLU A 156 -3.08 -17.88 -13.18
C GLU A 156 -2.70 -19.26 -13.73
N VAL A 157 -3.09 -20.32 -13.03
CA VAL A 157 -2.94 -21.71 -13.48
C VAL A 157 -4.26 -22.25 -14.02
N GLY A 158 -4.20 -23.24 -14.89
CA GLY A 158 -5.39 -23.99 -15.31
C GLY A 158 -6.06 -24.70 -14.13
N THR A 159 -7.29 -25.15 -14.32
CA THR A 159 -8.07 -25.90 -13.32
C THR A 159 -8.43 -27.29 -13.84
N ALA A 160 -9.16 -28.06 -13.06
CA ALA A 160 -9.68 -29.35 -13.52
C ALA A 160 -10.60 -29.24 -14.74
N ASN A 161 -11.25 -28.09 -14.96
CA ASN A 161 -12.26 -27.89 -15.99
C ASN A 161 -11.84 -26.90 -17.09
N PHE A 162 -10.82 -26.06 -16.85
CA PHE A 162 -10.41 -24.99 -17.74
C PHE A 162 -8.89 -24.95 -17.90
N THR A 163 -8.42 -24.63 -19.09
CA THR A 163 -7.06 -24.10 -19.24
C THR A 163 -6.98 -22.71 -18.62
N ASP A 164 -5.78 -22.19 -18.33
CA ASP A 164 -5.58 -20.84 -17.81
C ASP A 164 -6.22 -19.75 -18.71
N GLU A 165 -6.04 -19.84 -20.02
CA GLU A 165 -6.66 -18.93 -21.00
C GLU A 165 -8.21 -19.02 -20.99
N ALA A 166 -8.76 -20.23 -20.89
CA ALA A 166 -10.20 -20.43 -20.85
C ALA A 166 -10.79 -19.93 -19.53
N LEU A 167 -10.11 -20.16 -18.40
CA LEU A 167 -10.51 -19.64 -17.09
C LEU A 167 -10.54 -18.11 -17.08
N SER A 168 -9.49 -17.48 -17.57
CA SER A 168 -9.42 -16.00 -17.69
C SER A 168 -10.57 -15.47 -18.56
N THR A 169 -10.87 -16.12 -19.68
CA THR A 169 -11.99 -15.74 -20.56
C THR A 169 -13.34 -15.85 -19.86
N GLU A 170 -13.59 -16.91 -19.10
CA GLU A 170 -14.84 -17.10 -18.35
C GLU A 170 -14.97 -16.05 -17.20
N ILE A 171 -13.87 -15.77 -16.50
CA ILE A 171 -13.82 -14.73 -15.47
C ILE A 171 -14.17 -13.37 -16.09
N ASP A 172 -13.56 -13.00 -17.20
CA ASP A 172 -13.82 -11.71 -17.88
C ASP A 172 -15.25 -11.62 -18.43
N PHE A 173 -15.82 -12.73 -18.87
CA PHE A 173 -17.15 -12.76 -19.46
C PHE A 173 -18.28 -12.60 -18.42
N TYR A 174 -18.17 -13.28 -17.29
CA TYR A 174 -19.23 -13.31 -16.28
C TYR A 174 -19.02 -12.39 -15.09
N THR A 175 -17.80 -11.88 -14.91
CA THR A 175 -17.43 -11.14 -13.70
C THR A 175 -16.73 -9.83 -14.02
N GLY A 176 -16.57 -8.99 -13.01
CA GLY A 176 -15.69 -7.84 -13.08
C GLY A 176 -14.32 -8.12 -12.45
N GLY A 177 -13.93 -9.41 -12.43
CA GLY A 177 -12.67 -9.92 -11.90
C GLY A 177 -12.85 -10.72 -10.60
N ILE A 178 -12.01 -11.73 -10.46
CA ILE A 178 -11.80 -12.52 -9.23
C ILE A 178 -10.36 -12.28 -8.80
N GLY A 179 -10.12 -12.09 -7.52
CA GLY A 179 -8.77 -11.90 -7.00
C GLY A 179 -8.60 -12.50 -5.62
N THR A 180 -7.39 -12.97 -5.38
CA THR A 180 -6.91 -13.47 -4.09
C THR A 180 -5.96 -12.46 -3.46
N ASN A 181 -5.90 -12.40 -2.15
CA ASN A 181 -4.95 -11.54 -1.43
C ASN A 181 -4.71 -12.10 -0.02
N ALA A 182 -3.54 -11.82 0.52
CA ALA A 182 -3.22 -12.08 1.93
C ALA A 182 -2.90 -10.76 2.64
N THR A 183 -3.47 -10.56 3.81
CA THR A 183 -3.33 -9.29 4.54
C THR A 183 -3.38 -9.48 6.05
N VAL A 184 -3.01 -8.45 6.78
CA VAL A 184 -3.11 -8.38 8.24
C VAL A 184 -4.01 -7.22 8.63
N ILE A 185 -5.11 -7.51 9.31
CA ILE A 185 -6.00 -6.48 9.86
C ILE A 185 -5.55 -6.21 11.29
N THR A 186 -5.00 -5.03 11.53
CA THR A 186 -4.52 -4.62 12.85
C THR A 186 -5.64 -3.97 13.65
N GLU A 187 -5.91 -4.47 14.86
CA GLU A 187 -6.81 -3.84 15.82
C GLU A 187 -6.03 -2.95 16.79
N SER A 188 -5.02 -3.50 17.47
CA SER A 188 -4.21 -2.77 18.45
C SER A 188 -2.75 -3.22 18.40
N VAL A 189 -1.85 -2.26 18.19
CA VAL A 189 -0.40 -2.52 18.24
C VAL A 189 0.04 -2.73 19.68
N ALA A 190 -0.44 -1.91 20.62
CA ALA A 190 -0.08 -2.02 22.04
C ALA A 190 -0.43 -3.37 22.67
N ASP A 191 -1.58 -3.95 22.27
CA ASP A 191 -2.06 -5.22 22.78
C ASP A 191 -1.66 -6.41 21.90
N ASN A 192 -0.90 -6.16 20.84
CA ASN A 192 -0.51 -7.13 19.81
C ASN A 192 -1.71 -7.88 19.22
N LEU A 193 -2.81 -7.16 18.96
CA LEU A 193 -4.03 -7.70 18.38
C LEU A 193 -4.06 -7.47 16.87
N TYR A 194 -3.96 -8.55 16.11
CA TYR A 194 -4.03 -8.54 14.66
C TYR A 194 -4.63 -9.83 14.12
N TYR A 195 -5.23 -9.75 12.95
CA TYR A 195 -5.97 -10.83 12.30
C TYR A 195 -5.41 -11.03 10.88
N PRO A 196 -4.52 -12.02 10.69
CA PRO A 196 -4.04 -12.35 9.35
C PRO A 196 -5.16 -13.08 8.59
N LYS A 197 -5.39 -12.66 7.34
CA LYS A 197 -6.48 -13.16 6.51
C LYS A 197 -6.00 -13.46 5.09
N PHE A 198 -6.38 -14.62 4.58
CA PHE A 198 -6.42 -14.88 3.16
C PHE A 198 -7.80 -14.50 2.64
N THR A 199 -7.86 -13.77 1.54
CA THR A 199 -9.13 -13.31 0.99
C THR A 199 -9.32 -13.73 -0.45
N VAL A 200 -10.53 -14.10 -0.79
CA VAL A 200 -10.97 -14.31 -2.16
C VAL A 200 -12.12 -13.35 -2.42
N SER A 201 -12.01 -12.54 -3.44
CA SER A 201 -12.99 -11.51 -3.75
C SER A 201 -13.39 -11.54 -5.21
N GLY A 202 -14.62 -11.13 -5.47
CA GLY A 202 -15.11 -10.96 -6.83
C GLY A 202 -16.30 -10.01 -6.89
N LYS A 203 -16.62 -9.57 -8.08
CA LYS A 203 -17.84 -8.78 -8.35
C LYS A 203 -18.45 -9.24 -9.66
N ALA A 204 -19.77 -9.24 -9.73
CA ALA A 204 -20.50 -9.55 -10.95
C ALA A 204 -21.85 -8.81 -10.96
N LEU A 205 -22.51 -8.79 -12.11
CA LEU A 205 -23.94 -8.45 -12.13
C LEU A 205 -24.71 -9.47 -11.30
N SER A 206 -25.78 -9.04 -10.62
CA SER A 206 -26.55 -9.88 -9.69
C SER A 206 -27.06 -11.16 -10.35
N GLU A 207 -27.40 -11.12 -11.63
CA GLU A 207 -27.80 -12.31 -12.41
C GLU A 207 -26.70 -13.37 -12.60
N TYR A 208 -25.42 -12.96 -12.49
CA TYR A 208 -24.24 -13.83 -12.64
C TYR A 208 -23.63 -14.25 -11.30
N GLN A 209 -24.29 -14.03 -10.17
CA GLN A 209 -23.80 -14.51 -8.87
C GLN A 209 -23.46 -16.02 -8.86
N PRO A 210 -24.31 -16.94 -9.43
CA PRO A 210 -23.97 -18.36 -9.47
C PRO A 210 -22.69 -18.63 -10.24
N GLN A 211 -22.48 -17.95 -11.39
CA GLN A 211 -21.26 -18.09 -12.19
C GLN A 211 -20.03 -17.55 -11.44
N LEU A 212 -20.17 -16.39 -10.79
CA LEU A 212 -19.10 -15.81 -9.98
C LEU A 212 -18.64 -16.80 -8.90
N LEU A 213 -19.57 -17.42 -8.14
CA LEU A 213 -19.22 -18.34 -7.08
C LEU A 213 -18.65 -19.66 -7.61
N SER A 214 -19.18 -20.15 -8.74
CA SER A 214 -18.61 -21.32 -9.43
C SER A 214 -17.18 -21.08 -9.90
N LEU A 215 -16.87 -19.89 -10.43
CA LEU A 215 -15.52 -19.52 -10.85
C LEU A 215 -14.58 -19.30 -9.65
N ILE A 216 -15.08 -18.73 -8.54
CA ILE A 216 -14.31 -18.68 -7.29
C ILE A 216 -13.96 -20.10 -6.82
N GLU A 217 -14.88 -21.05 -6.91
CA GLU A 217 -14.62 -22.44 -6.56
C GLU A 217 -13.58 -23.08 -7.48
N GLU A 218 -13.65 -22.83 -8.80
CA GLU A 218 -12.60 -23.27 -9.74
C GLU A 218 -11.22 -22.76 -9.31
N VAL A 219 -11.13 -21.47 -9.02
CA VAL A 219 -9.86 -20.83 -8.64
C VAL A 219 -9.29 -21.40 -7.33
N VAL A 220 -10.12 -21.59 -6.28
CA VAL A 220 -9.57 -21.98 -4.97
C VAL A 220 -9.48 -23.48 -4.74
N HIS A 221 -10.33 -24.28 -5.38
CA HIS A 221 -10.39 -25.73 -5.13
C HIS A 221 -9.86 -26.59 -6.25
N ARG A 222 -9.90 -26.09 -7.50
CA ARG A 222 -9.62 -26.92 -8.68
C ARG A 222 -8.40 -26.46 -9.45
N SER A 223 -7.66 -25.46 -8.94
CA SER A 223 -6.40 -25.02 -9.53
C SER A 223 -5.39 -26.14 -9.63
N ASN A 224 -4.81 -26.31 -10.81
CA ASN A 224 -3.81 -27.34 -11.08
C ASN A 224 -2.43 -26.89 -10.59
N LEU A 225 -2.15 -27.12 -9.31
CA LEU A 225 -0.86 -26.82 -8.69
C LEU A 225 0.25 -27.82 -9.09
N ASP A 226 -0.07 -28.89 -9.86
CA ASP A 226 0.90 -29.88 -10.33
C ASP A 226 1.60 -29.45 -11.63
N ASP A 227 1.26 -28.32 -12.21
CA ASP A 227 1.92 -27.78 -13.39
C ASP A 227 3.27 -27.15 -13.02
N VAL A 228 4.32 -28.00 -13.00
CA VAL A 228 5.69 -27.62 -12.60
C VAL A 228 6.23 -26.45 -13.43
N GLU A 229 5.99 -26.47 -14.74
CA GLU A 229 6.52 -25.44 -15.66
C GLU A 229 5.83 -24.10 -15.41
N LYS A 230 4.51 -24.10 -15.22
CA LYS A 230 3.74 -22.88 -14.91
C LYS A 230 4.11 -22.32 -13.53
N ILE A 231 4.24 -23.16 -12.53
CA ILE A 231 4.68 -22.71 -11.18
C ILE A 231 6.08 -22.08 -11.23
N LYS A 232 6.99 -22.67 -12.00
CA LYS A 232 8.34 -22.09 -12.20
C LYS A 232 8.28 -20.74 -12.91
N GLU A 233 7.48 -20.63 -13.97
CA GLU A 233 7.23 -19.36 -14.68
C GLU A 233 6.74 -18.28 -13.71
N LEU A 234 5.72 -18.59 -12.90
CA LEU A 234 5.15 -17.66 -11.93
C LEU A 234 6.16 -17.27 -10.84
N LEU A 235 6.98 -18.19 -10.35
CA LEU A 235 8.07 -17.87 -9.41
C LEU A 235 9.06 -16.84 -9.99
N LEU A 236 9.44 -17.01 -11.25
CA LEU A 236 10.36 -16.09 -11.93
C LEU A 236 9.70 -14.72 -12.16
N ASN A 237 8.43 -14.71 -12.54
CA ASN A 237 7.67 -13.48 -12.75
C ASN A 237 7.52 -12.71 -11.42
N VAL A 238 7.11 -13.37 -10.34
CA VAL A 238 6.98 -12.76 -9.00
C VAL A 238 8.32 -12.19 -8.54
N LYS A 239 9.43 -12.92 -8.74
CA LYS A 239 10.76 -12.39 -8.42
C LYS A 239 11.07 -11.11 -9.18
N ALA A 240 10.84 -11.10 -10.50
CA ALA A 240 11.08 -9.94 -11.35
C ALA A 240 10.18 -8.74 -10.97
N ASP A 241 8.92 -8.99 -10.66
CA ASP A 241 7.96 -7.96 -10.25
C ASP A 241 8.33 -7.34 -8.89
N LEU A 242 8.78 -8.14 -7.93
CA LEU A 242 9.29 -7.65 -6.65
C LEU A 242 10.54 -6.76 -6.84
N GLU A 243 11.49 -7.17 -7.69
CA GLU A 243 12.66 -6.38 -8.04
C GLU A 243 12.29 -5.06 -8.75
N MET A 244 11.32 -5.11 -9.66
CA MET A 244 10.80 -3.91 -10.32
C MET A 244 10.10 -2.99 -9.32
N ASN A 245 9.28 -3.54 -8.42
CA ASN A 245 8.58 -2.79 -7.39
C ASN A 245 9.54 -2.08 -6.43
N PHE A 246 10.67 -2.68 -6.12
CA PHE A 246 11.72 -2.01 -5.33
C PHE A 246 12.31 -0.79 -6.06
N ASN A 247 12.33 -0.75 -7.39
CA ASN A 247 12.81 0.43 -8.11
C ASN A 247 11.86 1.63 -7.99
N TYR A 248 10.55 1.40 -7.90
CA TYR A 248 9.53 2.46 -7.85
C TYR A 248 8.95 2.68 -6.44
N GLY A 249 8.90 1.62 -5.64
CA GLY A 249 8.21 1.56 -4.36
C GLY A 249 9.13 1.45 -3.14
N SER A 250 10.42 1.70 -3.25
CA SER A 250 11.38 1.55 -2.14
C SER A 250 11.00 2.33 -0.88
N HIS A 251 10.31 3.47 -1.00
CA HIS A 251 9.82 4.22 0.17
C HIS A 251 8.77 3.40 0.96
N VAL A 252 7.87 2.70 0.27
CA VAL A 252 6.89 1.81 0.93
C VAL A 252 7.60 0.62 1.57
N ALA A 253 8.58 0.02 0.85
CA ALA A 253 9.37 -1.08 1.38
C ALA A 253 10.17 -0.67 2.64
N ALA A 254 10.74 0.56 2.66
CA ALA A 254 11.44 1.10 3.81
C ALA A 254 10.50 1.30 5.01
N LEU A 255 9.29 1.86 4.79
CA LEU A 255 8.30 2.05 5.83
C LEU A 255 7.82 0.71 6.42
N ARG A 256 7.42 -0.24 5.57
CA ARG A 256 7.01 -1.58 6.01
C ARG A 256 8.10 -2.32 6.78
N ARG A 257 9.36 -2.17 6.33
CA ARG A 257 10.50 -2.73 7.05
C ARG A 257 10.66 -2.08 8.43
N LEU A 258 10.52 -0.76 8.53
CA LEU A 258 10.55 -0.03 9.79
C LEU A 258 9.45 -0.51 10.75
N GLU A 259 8.21 -0.61 10.28
CA GLU A 259 7.07 -1.07 11.10
C GLU A 259 7.29 -2.49 11.63
N SER A 260 7.94 -3.34 10.87
CA SER A 260 8.28 -4.72 11.28
C SER A 260 9.30 -4.81 12.41
N TYR A 261 9.94 -3.70 12.80
CA TYR A 261 10.91 -3.68 13.89
C TYR A 261 10.27 -3.66 15.30
N TYR A 262 9.00 -3.32 15.40
CA TYR A 262 8.38 -3.09 16.70
C TYR A 262 6.99 -3.72 16.87
N TYR A 263 6.50 -4.48 15.87
CA TYR A 263 5.16 -5.01 15.93
C TYR A 263 5.03 -6.33 15.12
N GLU A 264 4.45 -7.37 15.75
CA GLU A 264 4.34 -8.71 15.12
C GLU A 264 3.48 -8.71 13.86
N GLY A 265 2.33 -8.02 13.85
CA GLY A 265 1.46 -7.98 12.67
C GLY A 265 2.15 -7.34 11.46
N ALA A 266 2.99 -6.31 11.66
CA ALA A 266 3.80 -5.75 10.59
C ALA A 266 4.94 -6.69 10.17
N LYS A 267 5.52 -7.45 11.12
CA LYS A 267 6.51 -8.48 10.80
C LYS A 267 5.88 -9.65 10.03
N TYR A 268 4.64 -10.02 10.35
CA TYR A 268 3.86 -10.98 9.58
C TYR A 268 3.65 -10.47 8.13
N LEU A 269 3.26 -9.18 8.00
CA LEU A 269 3.06 -8.55 6.70
C LEU A 269 4.35 -8.50 5.87
N GLN A 270 5.53 -8.33 6.48
CA GLN A 270 6.83 -8.44 5.81
C GLN A 270 7.04 -9.80 5.12
N SER A 271 6.50 -10.86 5.72
CA SER A 271 6.57 -12.21 5.14
C SER A 271 5.56 -12.44 4.02
N LEU A 272 4.55 -11.56 3.88
CA LEU A 272 3.56 -11.62 2.80
C LEU A 272 3.93 -10.74 1.58
N GLU A 273 4.55 -9.58 1.80
CA GLU A 273 4.71 -8.58 0.71
C GLU A 273 5.95 -7.70 0.84
N GLY A 274 6.86 -8.02 1.76
CA GLY A 274 8.04 -7.21 2.04
C GLY A 274 9.35 -7.81 1.53
N ILE A 275 10.44 -7.30 2.10
CA ILE A 275 11.79 -7.76 1.79
C ILE A 275 11.99 -9.24 2.23
N ASP A 276 11.35 -9.66 3.33
CA ASP A 276 11.43 -11.05 3.79
C ASP A 276 10.72 -12.01 2.80
N TYR A 277 9.62 -11.57 2.17
CA TYR A 277 8.96 -12.33 1.10
C TYR A 277 9.85 -12.44 -0.14
N TYR A 278 10.49 -11.35 -0.54
CA TYR A 278 11.44 -11.38 -1.65
C TYR A 278 12.60 -12.34 -1.40
N ASP A 279 13.18 -12.31 -0.20
CA ASP A 279 14.25 -13.24 0.18
C ASP A 279 13.79 -14.70 0.08
N PHE A 280 12.57 -15.02 0.54
CA PHE A 280 11.97 -16.35 0.40
C PHE A 280 11.80 -16.75 -1.07
N ILE A 281 11.26 -15.88 -1.92
CA ILE A 281 11.10 -16.17 -3.36
C ILE A 281 12.45 -16.44 -4.03
N CYS A 282 13.49 -15.66 -3.70
CA CYS A 282 14.83 -15.91 -4.22
C CYS A 282 15.37 -17.29 -3.81
N ASP A 283 15.17 -17.69 -2.56
CA ASP A 283 15.64 -18.97 -2.05
C ASP A 283 14.86 -20.15 -2.69
N VAL A 284 13.55 -19.99 -2.89
CA VAL A 284 12.72 -20.97 -3.62
C VAL A 284 13.18 -21.11 -5.08
N VAL A 285 13.34 -19.98 -5.79
CA VAL A 285 13.81 -19.99 -7.19
C VAL A 285 15.16 -20.68 -7.33
N ALA A 286 16.07 -20.45 -6.39
CA ALA A 286 17.41 -21.07 -6.41
C ALA A 286 17.40 -22.59 -6.20
N GLY A 287 16.45 -23.10 -5.41
CA GLY A 287 16.34 -24.53 -5.10
C GLY A 287 15.27 -25.29 -5.89
N PHE A 288 14.41 -24.60 -6.65
CA PHE A 288 13.21 -25.19 -7.26
C PHE A 288 13.51 -26.38 -8.19
N ASP A 289 14.54 -26.27 -9.03
CA ASP A 289 14.91 -27.31 -10.00
C ASP A 289 15.48 -28.59 -9.34
N GLU A 290 15.90 -28.54 -8.08
CA GLU A 290 16.42 -29.70 -7.35
C GLU A 290 15.28 -30.61 -6.88
N ASP A 291 14.16 -30.03 -6.37
CA ASP A 291 12.98 -30.77 -5.91
C ASP A 291 11.70 -29.93 -6.07
N PRO A 292 11.17 -29.79 -7.29
CA PRO A 292 9.94 -29.05 -7.53
C PRO A 292 8.74 -29.59 -6.77
N GLN A 293 8.67 -30.93 -6.60
CA GLN A 293 7.54 -31.59 -5.97
C GLN A 293 7.41 -31.24 -4.50
N ALA A 294 8.51 -31.11 -3.79
CA ALA A 294 8.47 -30.71 -2.38
C ALA A 294 7.83 -29.33 -2.18
N PHE A 295 8.11 -28.38 -3.09
CA PHE A 295 7.48 -27.06 -3.03
C PHE A 295 5.99 -27.11 -3.41
N ILE A 296 5.64 -27.88 -4.43
CA ILE A 296 4.24 -28.08 -4.86
C ILE A 296 3.42 -28.73 -3.75
N ASP A 297 3.94 -29.77 -3.09
CA ASP A 297 3.27 -30.44 -1.97
C ASP A 297 3.08 -29.48 -0.79
N ARG A 298 4.04 -28.57 -0.56
CA ARG A 298 3.93 -27.51 0.43
C ARG A 298 2.84 -26.50 0.09
N LEU A 299 2.73 -26.05 -1.18
CA LEU A 299 1.65 -25.17 -1.65
C LEU A 299 0.28 -25.79 -1.38
N LYS A 300 0.11 -27.08 -1.74
CA LYS A 300 -1.16 -27.82 -1.51
C LYS A 300 -1.51 -27.93 -0.04
N ALA A 301 -0.54 -28.29 0.80
CA ALA A 301 -0.74 -28.45 2.23
C ALA A 301 -1.13 -27.12 2.91
N VAL A 302 -0.51 -26.00 2.50
CA VAL A 302 -0.87 -24.67 3.00
C VAL A 302 -2.26 -24.27 2.55
N LEU A 303 -2.59 -24.48 1.28
CA LEU A 303 -3.93 -24.18 0.75
C LEU A 303 -5.01 -25.00 1.47
N GLU A 304 -4.79 -26.29 1.71
CA GLU A 304 -5.71 -27.15 2.47
C GLU A 304 -5.89 -26.65 3.91
N THR A 305 -4.81 -26.16 4.55
CA THR A 305 -4.89 -25.58 5.90
C THR A 305 -5.76 -24.32 5.94
N ILE A 306 -5.74 -23.50 4.88
CA ILE A 306 -6.47 -22.23 4.81
C ILE A 306 -7.96 -22.45 4.52
N LEU A 307 -8.29 -23.37 3.60
CA LEU A 307 -9.65 -23.53 3.07
C LEU A 307 -10.55 -24.31 4.01
N THR A 308 -10.98 -23.68 5.09
CA THR A 308 -11.92 -24.25 6.07
C THR A 308 -13.08 -23.29 6.35
N THR A 309 -14.23 -23.86 6.74
CA THR A 309 -15.40 -23.08 7.20
C THR A 309 -15.23 -22.50 8.60
N ASP A 310 -14.25 -23.01 9.37
CA ASP A 310 -13.98 -22.49 10.71
C ASP A 310 -13.44 -21.05 10.64
N GLN A 311 -14.04 -20.15 11.38
CA GLN A 311 -13.73 -18.71 11.41
C GLN A 311 -13.85 -17.99 10.03
N LEU A 312 -14.49 -18.61 9.05
CA LEU A 312 -14.76 -18.00 7.76
C LEU A 312 -15.77 -16.85 7.90
N VAL A 313 -15.42 -15.71 7.32
CA VAL A 313 -16.33 -14.55 7.20
C VAL A 313 -16.61 -14.30 5.72
N ALA A 314 -17.88 -14.37 5.33
CA ALA A 314 -18.37 -14.07 4.00
C ALA A 314 -19.02 -12.68 3.98
N THR A 315 -18.56 -11.79 3.13
CA THR A 315 -19.05 -10.40 3.08
C THR A 315 -19.73 -10.10 1.76
N PHE A 316 -20.76 -9.26 1.83
CA PHE A 316 -21.54 -8.86 0.68
C PHE A 316 -21.86 -7.36 0.71
N VAL A 317 -21.74 -6.71 -0.45
CA VAL A 317 -22.24 -5.34 -0.67
C VAL A 317 -23.21 -5.35 -1.84
N GLY A 318 -24.44 -4.90 -1.61
CA GLY A 318 -25.51 -4.88 -2.59
C GLY A 318 -26.89 -4.83 -1.93
N SER A 319 -27.94 -5.12 -2.69
CA SER A 319 -29.29 -5.16 -2.17
C SER A 319 -29.51 -6.34 -1.21
N LYS A 320 -30.54 -6.23 -0.38
CA LYS A 320 -30.93 -7.35 0.51
C LYS A 320 -31.34 -8.59 -0.27
N GLU A 321 -32.05 -8.44 -1.39
CA GLU A 321 -32.49 -9.55 -2.23
C GLU A 321 -31.28 -10.30 -2.82
N ASP A 322 -30.31 -9.58 -3.34
CA ASP A 322 -29.06 -10.15 -3.86
C ASP A 322 -28.24 -10.82 -2.75
N PHE A 323 -28.25 -10.28 -1.52
CA PHE A 323 -27.61 -10.89 -0.37
C PHE A 323 -28.26 -12.23 0.02
N ASP A 324 -29.60 -12.28 0.06
CA ASP A 324 -30.32 -13.52 0.38
C ASP A 324 -30.05 -14.61 -0.69
N HIS A 325 -29.90 -14.22 -1.96
CA HIS A 325 -29.47 -15.12 -3.03
C HIS A 325 -28.00 -15.55 -2.86
N PHE A 326 -27.12 -14.61 -2.56
CA PHE A 326 -25.70 -14.90 -2.29
C PHE A 326 -25.51 -15.96 -1.19
N LYS A 327 -26.28 -15.88 -0.09
CA LYS A 327 -26.23 -16.87 0.98
C LYS A 327 -26.58 -18.27 0.48
N GLN A 328 -27.62 -18.40 -0.34
CA GLN A 328 -28.05 -19.68 -0.90
C GLN A 328 -26.98 -20.30 -1.79
N VAL A 329 -26.40 -19.48 -2.70
CA VAL A 329 -25.35 -19.98 -3.61
C VAL A 329 -24.06 -20.30 -2.85
N SER A 330 -23.73 -19.54 -1.81
CA SER A 330 -22.55 -19.79 -0.96
C SER A 330 -22.62 -21.12 -0.19
N GLU A 331 -23.82 -21.66 0.09
CA GLU A 331 -23.95 -22.95 0.76
C GLU A 331 -23.32 -24.12 -0.04
N ASP A 332 -23.37 -24.06 -1.37
CA ASP A 332 -22.75 -25.08 -2.21
C ASP A 332 -21.21 -24.94 -2.18
N PHE A 333 -20.69 -23.73 -2.25
CA PHE A 333 -19.26 -23.46 -2.08
C PHE A 333 -18.74 -23.97 -0.72
N PHE A 334 -19.48 -23.72 0.37
CA PHE A 334 -19.05 -24.15 1.71
C PHE A 334 -19.00 -25.68 1.89
N LYS A 335 -19.75 -26.46 1.11
CA LYS A 335 -19.71 -27.95 1.16
C LYS A 335 -18.37 -28.51 0.69
N HIS A 336 -17.65 -27.75 -0.13
CA HIS A 336 -16.34 -28.14 -0.66
C HIS A 336 -15.17 -27.66 0.21
N LEU A 337 -15.42 -26.80 1.20
CA LEU A 337 -14.42 -26.37 2.17
C LEU A 337 -14.19 -27.44 3.24
N GLY A 338 -13.00 -27.45 3.82
CA GLY A 338 -12.71 -28.20 5.04
C GLY A 338 -13.61 -27.77 6.21
N ASN A 339 -13.72 -28.61 7.20
CA ASN A 339 -14.42 -28.32 8.44
C ASN A 339 -13.51 -28.48 9.67
N HIS A 340 -12.21 -28.58 9.44
CA HIS A 340 -11.20 -28.63 10.49
C HIS A 340 -11.14 -27.30 11.25
N LYS A 341 -10.78 -27.38 12.53
CA LYS A 341 -10.59 -26.21 13.38
C LYS A 341 -9.28 -25.51 13.04
N VAL A 342 -9.30 -24.18 13.02
CA VAL A 342 -8.10 -23.37 12.93
C VAL A 342 -7.37 -23.43 14.27
N GLU A 343 -6.27 -24.17 14.31
CA GLU A 343 -5.40 -24.25 15.49
C GLU A 343 -4.35 -23.15 15.42
N LYS A 344 -4.53 -22.12 16.26
CA LYS A 344 -3.65 -20.95 16.27
C LYS A 344 -2.19 -21.36 16.48
N GLN A 345 -1.34 -20.98 15.53
CA GLN A 345 0.11 -21.15 15.62
C GLN A 345 0.78 -19.93 16.27
N ALA A 346 1.88 -20.15 16.98
CA ALA A 346 2.69 -19.05 17.49
C ALA A 346 3.49 -18.42 16.35
N PHE A 347 3.51 -17.09 16.29
CA PHE A 347 4.42 -16.38 15.42
C PHE A 347 5.82 -16.38 16.05
N THR A 348 6.83 -16.84 15.32
CA THR A 348 8.16 -17.11 15.87
C THR A 348 9.26 -16.17 15.39
N ASN A 349 8.98 -15.31 14.37
CA ASN A 349 9.97 -14.36 13.90
C ASN A 349 10.16 -13.23 14.92
N PRO A 350 11.42 -12.91 15.28
CA PRO A 350 11.68 -11.88 16.28
C PRO A 350 11.31 -10.49 15.78
N VAL A 351 10.85 -9.67 16.71
CA VAL A 351 10.58 -8.24 16.52
C VAL A 351 11.66 -7.47 17.23
N GLU A 352 12.55 -6.80 16.47
CA GLU A 352 13.66 -6.02 17.00
C GLU A 352 14.07 -4.88 16.07
N VAL A 353 14.61 -3.81 16.63
CA VAL A 353 15.12 -2.65 15.87
C VAL A 353 16.48 -3.00 15.27
N LEU A 354 16.55 -3.11 13.95
CA LEU A 354 17.73 -3.54 13.20
C LEU A 354 18.53 -2.40 12.56
N ASN A 355 17.93 -1.23 12.33
CA ASN A 355 18.56 -0.07 11.68
C ASN A 355 19.35 -0.47 10.43
N GLU A 356 18.61 -0.91 9.40
CA GLU A 356 19.20 -1.52 8.20
C GLU A 356 19.43 -0.52 7.07
N GLY A 357 20.55 -0.73 6.36
CA GLY A 357 20.87 -0.10 5.10
C GLY A 357 20.77 -1.11 3.95
N PHE A 358 19.81 -0.91 3.02
CA PHE A 358 19.66 -1.76 1.84
C PHE A 358 20.22 -1.05 0.62
N LYS A 359 21.32 -1.57 0.08
CA LYS A 359 22.04 -0.99 -1.05
C LYS A 359 21.38 -1.30 -2.37
N THR A 360 21.28 -0.28 -3.21
CA THR A 360 20.79 -0.36 -4.58
C THR A 360 21.73 0.38 -5.54
N ALA A 361 21.58 0.13 -6.83
CA ALA A 361 22.30 0.86 -7.89
C ALA A 361 21.72 2.27 -8.18
N GLN A 362 20.67 2.70 -7.45
CA GLN A 362 20.05 4.00 -7.65
C GLN A 362 20.93 5.12 -7.07
N GLU A 363 20.86 6.33 -7.67
CA GLU A 363 21.56 7.53 -7.19
C GLU A 363 20.88 8.18 -5.97
N ILE A 364 19.69 7.75 -5.63
CA ILE A 364 18.79 8.32 -4.64
C ILE A 364 18.55 7.37 -3.47
N ASN A 365 18.04 7.91 -2.38
CA ASN A 365 17.70 7.16 -1.19
C ASN A 365 16.22 7.31 -0.83
N TYR A 366 15.76 6.39 0.01
CA TYR A 366 14.46 6.38 0.66
C TYR A 366 14.72 6.15 2.14
N VAL A 367 14.42 7.14 2.96
CA VAL A 367 14.73 7.14 4.39
C VAL A 367 13.43 7.12 5.17
N ALA A 368 13.27 6.13 6.04
CA ALA A 368 12.15 6.03 6.97
C ALA A 368 12.67 6.04 8.41
N LYS A 369 12.13 6.89 9.30
CA LYS A 369 12.43 6.91 10.73
C LYS A 369 11.17 7.15 11.52
N GLY A 370 10.93 6.34 12.56
CA GLY A 370 9.76 6.48 13.41
C GLY A 370 9.57 5.32 14.37
N TYR A 371 8.45 5.35 15.07
CA TYR A 371 8.04 4.30 16.00
C TYR A 371 6.53 4.36 16.26
N ASN A 372 5.99 3.39 17.01
CA ASN A 372 4.58 3.41 17.39
C ASN A 372 4.38 4.05 18.76
N GLN A 373 3.55 5.11 18.83
CA GLN A 373 3.31 5.86 20.07
C GLN A 373 2.59 5.03 21.14
N THR A 374 1.77 4.04 20.73
CA THR A 374 1.00 3.23 21.71
C THR A 374 1.91 2.28 22.49
N LEU A 375 3.02 1.83 21.92
CA LEU A 375 4.06 1.06 22.59
C LEU A 375 4.81 1.90 23.65
N LEU A 376 4.73 3.23 23.55
CA LEU A 376 5.26 4.18 24.54
C LEU A 376 4.19 4.61 25.56
N GLY A 377 3.03 3.96 25.56
CA GLY A 377 1.92 4.27 26.49
C GLY A 377 1.11 5.51 26.10
N VAL A 378 1.28 6.05 24.90
CA VAL A 378 0.53 7.22 24.41
C VAL A 378 -0.62 6.75 23.51
N PRO A 379 -1.89 6.93 23.92
CA PRO A 379 -3.02 6.52 23.09
C PRO A 379 -3.16 7.37 21.82
N VAL A 380 -3.69 6.76 20.77
CA VAL A 380 -4.07 7.48 19.55
C VAL A 380 -5.34 8.29 19.80
N ASN A 381 -5.40 9.49 19.25
CA ASN A 381 -6.58 10.33 19.27
C ASN A 381 -6.74 11.09 17.93
N GLY A 382 -7.87 11.79 17.75
CA GLY A 382 -8.16 12.51 16.50
C GLY A 382 -7.11 13.57 16.12
N MET A 383 -6.39 14.16 17.07
CA MET A 383 -5.32 15.13 16.79
C MET A 383 -4.20 14.53 15.94
N ASN A 384 -3.95 13.22 16.03
CA ASN A 384 -2.92 12.56 15.23
C ASN A 384 -3.13 12.76 13.72
N LEU A 385 -4.36 12.82 13.24
CA LEU A 385 -4.67 13.08 11.84
C LEU A 385 -4.38 14.54 11.44
N PHE A 386 -4.62 15.49 12.33
CA PHE A 386 -4.23 16.89 12.14
C PHE A 386 -2.70 17.04 12.09
N LEU A 387 -1.99 16.38 13.02
CA LEU A 387 -0.52 16.37 13.05
C LEU A 387 0.07 15.82 11.76
N LYS A 388 -0.53 14.76 11.17
CA LYS A 388 -0.11 14.22 9.87
C LYS A 388 -0.12 15.29 8.79
N SER A 389 -1.19 16.09 8.72
CA SER A 389 -1.34 17.16 7.74
C SER A 389 -0.27 18.24 7.93
N VAL A 390 -0.15 18.75 9.13
CA VAL A 390 0.76 19.85 9.47
C VAL A 390 2.23 19.45 9.30
N LEU A 391 2.63 18.32 9.88
CA LEU A 391 4.01 17.82 9.76
C LEU A 391 4.37 17.50 8.31
N GLY A 392 3.45 16.96 7.53
CA GLY A 392 3.68 16.63 6.12
C GLY A 392 3.83 17.88 5.26
N LEU A 393 2.88 18.80 5.34
CA LEU A 393 2.78 19.94 4.42
C LEU A 393 3.62 21.14 4.84
N ASP A 394 3.66 21.46 6.15
CA ASP A 394 4.39 22.62 6.63
C ASP A 394 5.86 22.32 6.96
N TYR A 395 6.13 21.18 7.59
CA TYR A 395 7.47 20.89 8.05
C TYR A 395 8.29 20.03 7.05
N LEU A 396 7.86 18.80 6.77
CA LEU A 396 8.65 17.86 5.96
C LEU A 396 8.74 18.29 4.49
N TRP A 397 7.67 18.87 3.96
CA TRP A 397 7.72 19.44 2.61
C TRP A 397 8.80 20.51 2.49
N ASN A 398 8.90 21.41 3.45
CA ASN A 398 9.87 22.49 3.42
C ASN A 398 11.29 22.01 3.73
N THR A 399 11.47 21.17 4.73
CA THR A 399 12.81 20.79 5.19
C THR A 399 13.41 19.65 4.36
N VAL A 400 12.64 18.60 4.06
CA VAL A 400 13.14 17.43 3.32
C VAL A 400 13.12 17.67 1.82
N ARG A 401 12.01 18.22 1.29
CA ARG A 401 11.89 18.43 -0.16
C ARG A 401 12.54 19.74 -0.60
N VAL A 402 12.06 20.89 -0.13
CA VAL A 402 12.47 22.21 -0.66
C VAL A 402 13.94 22.50 -0.31
N GLN A 403 14.31 22.35 0.94
CA GLN A 403 15.68 22.61 1.42
C GLN A 403 16.61 21.42 1.19
N GLY A 404 16.10 20.19 1.36
CA GLY A 404 16.87 18.97 1.27
C GLY A 404 17.07 18.44 -0.13
N GLY A 405 16.25 18.86 -1.08
CA GLY A 405 16.32 18.42 -2.48
C GLY A 405 15.70 17.04 -2.75
N ALA A 406 15.02 16.42 -1.79
CA ALA A 406 14.24 15.22 -2.02
C ALA A 406 13.03 15.52 -2.93
N TYR A 407 12.57 14.53 -3.69
CA TYR A 407 11.35 14.68 -4.49
C TYR A 407 10.09 14.70 -3.62
N GLY A 408 10.10 14.04 -2.46
CA GLY A 408 9.03 14.06 -1.48
C GLY A 408 9.52 13.89 -0.05
N GLY A 409 8.85 14.57 0.89
CA GLY A 409 8.95 14.36 2.33
C GLY A 409 7.55 14.18 2.88
N MET A 410 7.30 13.07 3.57
CA MET A 410 5.97 12.64 4.00
C MET A 410 5.94 12.37 5.49
N SER A 411 4.85 12.77 6.14
CA SER A 411 4.51 12.34 7.50
C SER A 411 3.57 11.15 7.43
N VAL A 412 3.95 10.05 8.03
CA VAL A 412 3.12 8.86 8.21
C VAL A 412 2.63 8.86 9.65
N ILE A 413 1.34 9.09 9.85
CA ILE A 413 0.68 8.93 11.15
C ILE A 413 -0.58 8.12 10.90
N THR A 414 -0.69 6.97 11.58
CA THR A 414 -1.81 6.04 11.41
C THR A 414 -2.78 6.07 12.59
N ASP A 415 -4.00 5.56 12.37
CA ASP A 415 -4.99 5.34 13.42
C ASP A 415 -4.60 4.18 14.38
N LYS A 416 -3.49 3.50 14.11
CA LYS A 416 -2.91 2.44 14.94
C LYS A 416 -1.71 2.94 15.75
N GLY A 417 -1.32 4.20 15.58
CA GLY A 417 -0.31 4.87 16.39
C GLY A 417 1.10 4.89 15.81
N ASP A 418 1.29 4.45 14.55
CA ASP A 418 2.57 4.61 13.88
C ASP A 418 2.80 6.08 13.57
N VAL A 419 4.01 6.56 13.85
CA VAL A 419 4.46 7.93 13.61
C VAL A 419 5.84 7.87 12.97
N ALA A 420 5.95 8.26 11.71
CA ALA A 420 7.21 8.21 10.98
C ALA A 420 7.36 9.38 9.99
N GLY A 421 8.61 9.79 9.77
CA GLY A 421 9.03 10.55 8.60
C GLY A 421 9.46 9.58 7.50
N LEU A 422 9.12 9.93 6.26
CA LEU A 422 9.43 9.13 5.07
C LEU A 422 9.88 10.04 3.94
N SER A 423 11.03 9.74 3.30
CA SER A 423 11.48 10.49 2.12
C SER A 423 11.35 9.67 0.83
N TYR A 424 11.19 10.39 -0.28
CA TYR A 424 11.07 9.81 -1.60
C TYR A 424 12.07 10.48 -2.55
N ARG A 425 12.92 9.66 -3.17
CA ARG A 425 14.00 10.10 -4.06
C ARG A 425 14.88 11.19 -3.43
N ASP A 426 15.47 10.83 -2.31
CA ASP A 426 16.23 11.74 -1.45
C ASP A 426 17.72 11.69 -1.76
N PRO A 427 18.38 12.83 -2.00
CA PRO A 427 19.83 12.86 -2.15
C PRO A 427 20.59 12.65 -0.84
N ASN A 428 19.94 12.76 0.33
CA ASN A 428 20.56 12.74 1.64
C ASN A 428 20.18 11.47 2.43
N ILE A 429 20.91 11.19 3.51
CA ILE A 429 20.61 10.15 4.50
C ILE A 429 20.62 10.78 5.89
N VAL A 430 21.79 11.18 6.38
CA VAL A 430 21.96 11.67 7.76
C VAL A 430 21.21 12.99 7.98
N GLU A 431 21.33 13.91 7.06
CA GLU A 431 20.63 15.19 7.12
C GLU A 431 19.11 15.02 7.13
N THR A 432 18.59 13.99 6.45
CA THR A 432 17.16 13.68 6.47
C THR A 432 16.73 13.06 7.79
N LEU A 433 17.54 12.17 8.37
CA LEU A 433 17.30 11.66 9.73
C LEU A 433 17.27 12.78 10.77
N GLU A 434 18.21 13.75 10.70
CA GLU A 434 18.25 14.94 11.55
C GLU A 434 17.02 15.83 11.37
N ARG A 435 16.53 16.00 10.14
CA ARG A 435 15.27 16.73 9.86
C ARG A 435 14.06 16.05 10.48
N TYR A 436 14.04 14.72 10.52
CA TYR A 436 12.97 14.02 11.25
C TYR A 436 13.03 14.28 12.75
N ASP A 437 14.21 14.35 13.36
CA ASP A 437 14.38 14.73 14.76
C ASP A 437 13.95 16.18 15.01
N GLY A 438 14.19 17.07 14.06
CA GLY A 438 13.78 18.47 14.12
C GLY A 438 12.25 18.71 14.17
N GLN A 439 11.42 17.69 13.92
CA GLN A 439 9.97 17.78 14.13
C GLN A 439 9.62 18.14 15.58
N VAL A 440 10.47 17.76 16.54
CA VAL A 440 10.29 18.10 17.97
C VAL A 440 10.32 19.61 18.17
N GLU A 441 11.37 20.28 17.72
CA GLU A 441 11.52 21.73 17.83
C GLU A 441 10.40 22.47 17.07
N TYR A 442 10.02 21.98 15.89
CA TYR A 442 8.89 22.54 15.16
C TYR A 442 7.60 22.51 15.97
N LEU A 443 7.29 21.37 16.62
CA LEU A 443 6.10 21.24 17.46
C LEU A 443 6.17 22.10 18.73
N GLU A 444 7.33 22.20 19.40
CA GLU A 444 7.53 23.08 20.56
C GLU A 444 7.23 24.55 20.21
N ASN A 445 7.64 24.98 19.03
CA ASN A 445 7.48 26.34 18.53
C ASN A 445 6.26 26.51 17.61
N PHE A 446 5.34 25.54 17.57
CA PHE A 446 4.19 25.55 16.68
C PHE A 446 3.36 26.80 16.84
N ASN A 447 3.27 27.60 15.77
CA ASN A 447 2.58 28.88 15.77
C ASN A 447 2.11 29.24 14.35
N LEU A 448 0.98 28.68 13.95
CA LEU A 448 0.30 29.09 12.69
C LEU A 448 -0.65 30.26 12.97
N SER A 449 -0.87 31.08 11.95
CA SER A 449 -1.97 32.04 11.97
C SER A 449 -3.31 31.31 12.07
N GLU A 450 -4.34 31.98 12.59
CA GLU A 450 -5.68 31.41 12.71
C GLU A 450 -6.19 30.85 11.37
N ALA A 451 -5.98 31.58 10.29
CA ALA A 451 -6.38 31.17 8.93
C ALA A 451 -5.62 29.93 8.42
N GLU A 452 -4.32 29.83 8.70
CA GLU A 452 -3.53 28.64 8.34
C GLU A 452 -3.90 27.43 9.18
N PHE A 453 -4.18 27.64 10.47
CA PHE A 453 -4.63 26.58 11.36
C PHE A 453 -5.98 26.03 10.92
N GLU A 454 -6.97 26.91 10.63
CA GLU A 454 -8.27 26.52 10.12
C GLU A 454 -8.16 25.80 8.78
N LYS A 455 -7.32 26.29 7.86
CA LYS A 455 -7.04 25.63 6.57
C LYS A 455 -6.54 24.19 6.75
N ASN A 456 -5.58 23.98 7.66
CA ASN A 456 -5.04 22.65 7.93
C ASN A 456 -6.08 21.72 8.60
N LEU A 457 -6.93 22.29 9.47
CA LEU A 457 -8.02 21.55 10.09
C LEU A 457 -9.04 21.08 9.06
N ILE A 458 -9.49 21.98 8.16
CA ILE A 458 -10.38 21.64 7.04
C ILE A 458 -9.73 20.63 6.10
N GLY A 459 -8.45 20.79 5.80
CA GLY A 459 -7.67 19.85 4.99
C GLY A 459 -7.64 18.43 5.59
N THR A 460 -7.60 18.32 6.92
CA THR A 460 -7.72 17.04 7.62
C THR A 460 -9.08 16.38 7.34
N PHE A 461 -10.16 17.14 7.42
CA PHE A 461 -11.50 16.62 7.13
C PHE A 461 -11.70 16.24 5.66
N SER A 462 -11.08 16.94 4.71
CA SER A 462 -11.15 16.58 3.28
C SER A 462 -10.62 15.18 3.00
N THR A 463 -9.68 14.71 3.80
CA THR A 463 -9.12 13.35 3.71
C THR A 463 -10.06 12.30 4.32
N ILE A 464 -10.73 12.64 5.42
CA ILE A 464 -11.62 11.73 6.17
C ILE A 464 -12.99 11.61 5.48
N ASP A 465 -13.53 12.73 5.03
CA ASP A 465 -14.88 12.84 4.47
C ASP A 465 -14.92 12.66 2.95
N ARG A 466 -13.87 12.09 2.36
CA ARG A 466 -13.87 11.81 0.93
C ARG A 466 -15.07 10.96 0.52
N PRO A 467 -15.70 11.23 -0.63
CA PRO A 467 -16.77 10.40 -1.14
C PRO A 467 -16.32 8.94 -1.33
N LEU A 468 -17.12 8.00 -0.84
CA LEU A 468 -16.86 6.57 -0.96
C LEU A 468 -17.93 5.92 -1.85
N SER A 469 -17.51 5.01 -2.74
CA SER A 469 -18.45 4.13 -3.44
C SER A 469 -19.10 3.13 -2.47
N ALA A 470 -20.19 2.48 -2.89
CA ALA A 470 -20.86 1.44 -2.09
C ALA A 470 -19.88 0.36 -1.62
N ALA A 471 -19.05 -0.15 -2.53
CA ALA A 471 -18.03 -1.16 -2.19
C ALA A 471 -17.00 -0.65 -1.16
N GLN A 472 -16.56 0.61 -1.26
CA GLN A 472 -15.64 1.20 -0.30
C GLN A 472 -16.26 1.41 1.08
N LYS A 473 -17.53 1.84 1.15
CA LYS A 473 -18.26 1.93 2.41
C LYS A 473 -18.41 0.56 3.09
N GLY A 474 -18.75 -0.48 2.30
CA GLY A 474 -18.78 -1.85 2.78
C GLY A 474 -17.42 -2.30 3.33
N ALA A 475 -16.33 -2.05 2.60
CA ALA A 475 -14.98 -2.39 3.06
C ALA A 475 -14.62 -1.72 4.39
N VAL A 476 -14.99 -0.43 4.56
CA VAL A 476 -14.81 0.28 5.85
C VAL A 476 -15.65 -0.36 6.95
N ALA A 477 -16.92 -0.69 6.68
CA ALA A 477 -17.80 -1.34 7.66
C ALA A 477 -17.26 -2.72 8.09
N PHE A 478 -16.76 -3.51 7.16
CA PHE A 478 -16.16 -4.82 7.44
C PHE A 478 -14.87 -4.69 8.26
N THR A 479 -14.00 -3.71 7.93
CA THR A 479 -12.79 -3.44 8.72
C THR A 479 -13.16 -3.04 10.16
N ARG A 480 -14.17 -2.19 10.35
CA ARG A 480 -14.67 -1.82 11.69
C ARG A 480 -15.20 -3.04 12.46
N TYR A 481 -15.84 -3.99 11.79
CA TYR A 481 -16.27 -5.25 12.41
C TYR A 481 -15.07 -6.05 12.95
N PHE A 482 -14.04 -6.27 12.11
CA PHE A 482 -12.84 -7.01 12.52
C PHE A 482 -12.03 -6.32 13.62
N THR A 483 -12.01 -4.98 13.63
CA THR A 483 -11.24 -4.19 14.60
C THR A 483 -12.08 -3.71 15.78
N HIS A 484 -13.32 -4.17 15.93
CA HIS A 484 -14.26 -3.78 16.99
C HIS A 484 -14.40 -2.25 17.12
N LEU A 485 -14.23 -1.51 16.02
CA LEU A 485 -14.30 -0.05 16.00
C LEU A 485 -15.76 0.40 15.93
N THR A 486 -16.29 0.88 17.06
CA THR A 486 -17.68 1.31 17.18
C THR A 486 -17.93 2.68 16.57
N GLN A 487 -19.20 2.98 16.25
CA GLN A 487 -19.63 4.29 15.74
C GLN A 487 -19.30 5.42 16.73
N GLU A 488 -19.46 5.17 18.04
CA GLU A 488 -19.15 6.13 19.11
C GLU A 488 -17.66 6.47 19.12
N LYS A 489 -16.80 5.48 18.90
CA LYS A 489 -15.36 5.71 18.84
C LYS A 489 -14.95 6.52 17.63
N VAL A 490 -15.56 6.26 16.48
CA VAL A 490 -15.34 7.06 15.26
C VAL A 490 -15.82 8.50 15.44
N GLN A 491 -16.98 8.70 16.10
CA GLN A 491 -17.46 10.03 16.46
C GLN A 491 -16.52 10.75 17.43
N GLN A 492 -16.03 10.03 18.44
CA GLN A 492 -15.03 10.57 19.38
C GLN A 492 -13.79 11.10 18.65
N PHE A 493 -13.23 10.32 17.69
CA PHE A 493 -12.09 10.77 16.90
C PHE A 493 -12.40 12.06 16.13
N ARG A 494 -13.60 12.17 15.56
CA ARG A 494 -14.03 13.39 14.86
C ARG A 494 -14.12 14.59 15.80
N ASP A 495 -14.72 14.41 16.97
CA ASP A 495 -14.81 15.46 17.99
C ASP A 495 -13.44 15.91 18.48
N GLU A 496 -12.50 14.98 18.63
CA GLU A 496 -11.12 15.25 19.01
C GLU A 496 -10.37 16.09 17.97
N ILE A 497 -10.62 15.84 16.65
CA ILE A 497 -10.05 16.66 15.57
C ILE A 497 -10.62 18.09 15.66
N LEU A 498 -11.94 18.24 15.81
CA LEU A 498 -12.59 19.54 15.95
C LEU A 498 -12.14 20.32 17.18
N ALA A 499 -11.68 19.62 18.20
CA ALA A 499 -11.19 20.19 19.46
C ALA A 499 -9.66 20.43 19.49
N VAL A 500 -8.96 20.29 18.36
CA VAL A 500 -7.52 20.58 18.29
C VAL A 500 -7.25 22.06 18.50
N THR A 501 -6.21 22.38 19.25
CA THR A 501 -5.72 23.75 19.46
C THR A 501 -4.20 23.81 19.32
N PRO A 502 -3.61 24.98 19.05
CA PRO A 502 -2.16 25.12 18.98
C PRO A 502 -1.43 24.66 20.25
N GLU A 503 -2.05 24.84 21.43
CA GLU A 503 -1.50 24.37 22.72
C GLU A 503 -1.43 22.84 22.77
N LYS A 504 -2.46 22.15 22.28
CA LYS A 504 -2.48 20.67 22.22
C LYS A 504 -1.43 20.16 21.25
N VAL A 505 -1.22 20.85 20.12
CA VAL A 505 -0.16 20.51 19.16
C VAL A 505 1.21 20.65 19.80
N ARG A 506 1.49 21.77 20.48
CA ARG A 506 2.75 21.96 21.24
C ARG A 506 2.95 20.90 22.32
N ALA A 507 1.88 20.53 23.00
CA ALA A 507 1.92 19.50 24.05
C ALA A 507 2.27 18.09 23.53
N TYR A 508 2.24 17.86 22.22
CA TYR A 508 2.65 16.60 21.61
C TYR A 508 4.18 16.49 21.39
N ALA A 509 4.94 17.59 21.49
CA ALA A 509 6.38 17.59 21.27
C ALA A 509 7.15 16.56 22.15
N PRO A 510 6.85 16.37 23.45
CA PRO A 510 7.48 15.31 24.25
C PRO A 510 7.20 13.90 23.72
N THR A 511 6.01 13.64 23.18
CA THR A 511 5.66 12.36 22.54
C THR A 511 6.48 12.16 21.27
N MET A 512 6.55 13.18 20.40
CA MET A 512 7.39 13.15 19.21
C MET A 512 8.85 12.89 19.57
N LYS A 513 9.36 13.55 20.62
CA LYS A 513 10.71 13.29 21.11
C LYS A 513 10.91 11.84 21.53
N ALA A 514 9.98 11.30 22.33
CA ALA A 514 10.07 9.91 22.77
C ALA A 514 10.04 8.91 21.61
N ILE A 515 9.30 9.21 20.54
CA ILE A 515 9.26 8.43 19.30
C ILE A 515 10.60 8.50 18.56
N MET A 516 11.15 9.70 18.34
CA MET A 516 12.42 9.87 17.61
C MET A 516 13.61 9.32 18.39
N ASP A 517 13.57 9.37 19.73
CA ASP A 517 14.60 8.82 20.62
C ASP A 517 14.69 7.28 20.55
N GLN A 518 13.66 6.57 20.05
CA GLN A 518 13.76 5.14 19.77
C GLN A 518 14.79 4.85 18.68
N ASN A 519 15.12 5.84 17.90
CA ASN A 519 16.12 5.80 16.83
C ASN A 519 15.97 4.58 15.90
N ALA A 520 14.73 4.20 15.60
CA ALA A 520 14.41 3.15 14.65
C ALA A 520 14.30 3.74 13.25
N PHE A 521 15.10 3.24 12.32
CA PHE A 521 15.12 3.73 10.95
C PHE A 521 15.54 2.65 9.94
N VAL A 522 15.15 2.87 8.68
CA VAL A 522 15.51 2.06 7.51
C VAL A 522 15.91 2.99 6.38
N VAL A 523 16.97 2.62 5.66
CA VAL A 523 17.40 3.31 4.45
C VAL A 523 17.49 2.29 3.32
N ILE A 524 16.84 2.60 2.19
CA ILE A 524 17.01 1.89 0.93
C ILE A 524 17.59 2.89 -0.06
N GLY A 525 18.74 2.62 -0.68
CA GLY A 525 19.30 3.59 -1.61
C GLY A 525 20.71 3.34 -2.09
N ASN A 526 21.36 4.43 -2.45
CA ASN A 526 22.67 4.43 -3.10
C ASN A 526 23.74 3.68 -2.29
N ASP A 527 24.39 2.71 -2.92
CA ASP A 527 25.43 1.87 -2.33
C ASP A 527 26.54 2.72 -1.69
N THR A 528 27.13 3.64 -2.43
CA THR A 528 28.24 4.47 -1.95
C THR A 528 27.85 5.35 -0.76
N LYS A 529 26.64 5.92 -0.76
CA LYS A 529 26.16 6.77 0.34
C LYS A 529 25.90 5.95 1.60
N ILE A 530 25.33 4.75 1.48
CA ILE A 530 25.13 3.83 2.62
C ILE A 530 26.47 3.41 3.20
N GLU A 531 27.44 3.03 2.36
CA GLU A 531 28.79 2.65 2.83
C GLU A 531 29.55 3.81 3.49
N ASN A 532 29.38 5.05 2.99
CA ASN A 532 29.99 6.25 3.59
C ASN A 532 29.44 6.55 4.99
N HIS A 533 28.23 6.08 5.29
CA HIS A 533 27.56 6.27 6.58
C HIS A 533 27.36 4.95 7.35
N LYS A 534 28.19 3.94 7.07
CA LYS A 534 28.03 2.60 7.65
C LYS A 534 27.93 2.55 9.17
N ASP A 535 28.51 3.52 9.87
CA ASP A 535 28.56 3.55 11.34
C ASP A 535 27.19 3.78 11.99
N ILE A 536 26.17 4.28 11.25
CA ILE A 536 24.81 4.46 11.77
C ILE A 536 23.97 3.18 11.68
N PHE A 537 24.36 2.22 10.84
CA PHE A 537 23.61 0.99 10.60
C PHE A 537 24.09 -0.17 11.48
N LYS A 538 23.15 -1.01 11.92
CA LYS A 538 23.48 -2.31 12.52
C LYS A 538 23.76 -3.36 11.45
N ASN A 539 23.01 -3.32 10.34
CA ASN A 539 23.13 -4.23 9.22
C ASN A 539 23.13 -3.48 7.89
N ILE A 540 24.01 -3.90 6.99
CA ILE A 540 24.03 -3.42 5.60
C ILE A 540 24.05 -4.62 4.67
N ARG A 541 23.17 -4.62 3.66
CA ARG A 541 23.17 -5.63 2.60
C ARG A 541 22.64 -5.06 1.28
N ASN A 542 22.85 -5.79 0.19
CA ASN A 542 22.14 -5.47 -1.06
C ASN A 542 20.64 -5.73 -0.88
N LEU A 543 19.81 -4.90 -1.50
CA LEU A 543 18.35 -5.07 -1.50
C LEU A 543 17.96 -6.29 -2.34
N THR A 544 18.53 -6.39 -3.54
CA THR A 544 18.30 -7.51 -4.47
C THR A 544 19.47 -8.49 -4.44
N LYS A 545 19.16 -9.79 -4.59
CA LYS A 545 20.13 -10.90 -4.65
C LYS A 545 20.61 -11.16 -6.07
#